data_e000206ea6a4327d8949754d5e264777
#
_entry.id   e000206ea6a4327d8949754d5e264777
#
_cell.length_a   1.000
_cell.length_b   1.000
_cell.length_c   1.000
_cell.angle_alpha   90.00
_cell.angle_beta   90.00
_cell.angle_gamma   90.00
#
_symmetry.space_group_name_H-M   'P 1'
#
loop_
_entity.id
_entity.type
_entity.pdbx_description
1 polymer ?
#
loop_
_entity_poly.entity_id
_entity_poly.type
_entity_poly.pdbx_seq_one_letter_code
_entity_poly.pdbx_strand_id
1 'polypeptide(L)' 'MCYSEIMDTELLKESWEKLTERGYTLSRPAPEVVNIITPTGYSTQIRLKRLPSYARYVR' A
#
# COMPACT_ATOMS: atom_id res chain seq x y z
N MET A 1 7.77 -1.76 -21.92
CA MET A 1 8.46 -2.11 -20.73
C MET A 1 8.48 -1.04 -19.69
N CYS A 2 8.90 0.16 -20.03
CA CYS A 2 8.90 1.23 -19.05
C CYS A 2 7.50 1.57 -18.56
N TYR A 3 6.53 1.27 -19.35
CA TYR A 3 5.14 1.54 -18.98
C TYR A 3 4.71 0.85 -17.71
N SER A 4 5.05 -0.42 -17.61
CA SER A 4 4.62 -1.20 -16.45
C SER A 4 5.18 -0.63 -15.17
N GLU A 5 6.43 -0.23 -15.19
CA GLU A 5 7.07 0.30 -14.00
C GLU A 5 6.46 1.64 -13.59
N ILE A 6 6.18 2.49 -14.56
CA ILE A 6 5.58 3.79 -14.28
C ILE A 6 4.17 3.61 -13.73
N MET A 7 3.40 2.74 -14.35
CA MET A 7 2.03 2.49 -13.90
C MET A 7 2.01 1.88 -12.51
N ASP A 8 2.93 0.95 -12.26
CA ASP A 8 3.01 0.33 -10.95
C ASP A 8 3.33 1.37 -9.88
N THR A 9 4.23 2.29 -10.20
CA THR A 9 4.60 3.34 -9.25
C THR A 9 3.41 4.23 -8.94
N GLU A 10 2.65 4.59 -9.95
CA GLU A 10 1.47 5.42 -9.75
C GLU A 10 0.41 4.71 -8.94
N LEU A 11 0.18 3.44 -9.23
CA LEU A 11 -0.77 2.64 -8.49
C LEU A 11 -0.37 2.51 -7.02
N LEU A 12 0.90 2.33 -6.78
CA LEU A 12 1.40 2.23 -5.42
C LEU A 12 1.19 3.54 -4.67
N LYS A 13 1.46 4.63 -5.33
CA LYS A 13 1.30 5.94 -4.73
C LYS A 13 -0.17 6.22 -4.41
N GLU A 14 -1.05 5.93 -5.34
CA GLU A 14 -2.48 6.10 -5.12
C GLU A 14 -2.98 5.24 -3.97
N SER A 15 -2.54 4.01 -3.94
CA SER A 15 -2.93 3.09 -2.87
C SER A 15 -2.45 3.61 -1.52
N TRP A 16 -1.24 4.09 -1.47
CA TRP A 16 -0.66 4.64 -0.26
C TRP A 16 -1.48 5.82 0.25
N GLU A 17 -1.78 6.76 -0.64
CA GLU A 17 -2.56 7.92 -0.26
C GLU A 17 -3.96 7.54 0.17
N LYS A 18 -4.58 6.63 -0.54
CA LYS A 18 -5.92 6.17 -0.21
C LYS A 18 -5.98 5.57 1.18
N LEU A 19 -5.04 4.71 1.49
CA LEU A 19 -5.00 4.07 2.79
C LEU A 19 -4.72 5.09 3.90
N THR A 20 -3.83 6.03 3.62
CA THR A 20 -3.52 7.07 4.59
C THR A 20 -4.74 7.93 4.88
N GLU A 21 -5.51 8.24 3.87
CA GLU A 21 -6.73 9.01 4.05
C GLU A 21 -7.76 8.29 4.89
N ARG A 22 -7.75 6.96 4.82
CA ARG A 22 -8.68 6.13 5.60
C ARG A 22 -8.22 5.92 7.03
N GLY A 23 -7.11 6.51 7.42
CA GLY A 23 -6.62 6.40 8.77
C GLY A 23 -5.63 5.26 8.99
N TYR A 24 -5.20 4.62 7.92
CA TYR A 24 -4.20 3.57 8.00
C TYR A 24 -2.80 4.18 8.08
N THR A 25 -1.96 3.55 8.84
CA THR A 25 -0.55 3.95 8.91
C THR A 25 0.27 2.96 8.12
N LEU A 26 1.07 3.48 7.21
CA LEU A 26 1.88 2.65 6.32
C LEU A 26 3.34 2.92 6.55
N SER A 27 4.13 1.87 6.52
CA SER A 27 5.57 1.99 6.61
C SER A 27 6.23 0.92 5.76
N ARG A 28 7.48 1.15 5.42
CA ARG A 28 8.23 0.22 4.57
C ARG A 28 9.48 -0.23 5.31
N PRO A 29 9.36 -1.28 6.10
CA PRO A 29 10.53 -1.82 6.80
C PRO A 29 11.54 -2.46 5.84
N ALA A 30 11.08 -2.86 4.65
CA ALA A 30 11.94 -3.41 3.63
C ALA A 30 11.49 -2.90 2.27
N PRO A 31 12.38 -2.92 1.26
CA PRO A 31 12.03 -2.38 -0.07
C PRO A 31 10.82 -3.04 -0.71
N GLU A 32 10.57 -4.29 -0.40
CA GLU A 32 9.47 -5.03 -1.02
C GLU A 32 8.32 -5.33 -0.06
N VAL A 33 8.39 -4.78 1.14
CA VAL A 33 7.41 -5.09 2.19
C VAL A 33 6.80 -3.81 2.70
N VAL A 34 5.49 -3.84 2.90
CA VAL A 34 4.75 -2.71 3.46
C VAL A 34 4.09 -3.19 4.74
N ASN A 35 4.29 -2.43 5.80
CA ASN A 35 3.64 -2.69 7.07
C ASN A 35 2.44 -1.76 7.19
N ILE A 36 1.28 -2.33 7.39
CA ILE A 36 0.03 -1.57 7.43
C ILE A 36 -0.59 -1.70 8.81
N ILE A 37 -0.83 -0.57 9.44
CA ILE A 37 -1.49 -0.52 10.74
C ILE A 37 -2.87 0.08 10.55
N THR A 38 -3.89 -0.68 10.91
CA THR A 38 -5.26 -0.22 10.76
C THR A 38 -5.62 0.78 11.85
N PRO A 39 -6.66 1.59 11.64
CA PRO A 39 -7.12 2.52 12.68
C PRO A 39 -7.55 1.83 13.96
N THR A 40 -7.88 0.55 13.87
CA THR A 40 -8.30 -0.21 15.05
C THR A 40 -7.13 -0.79 15.83
N GLY A 41 -5.92 -0.67 15.30
CA GLY A 41 -4.74 -1.13 16.02
C GLY A 41 -4.13 -2.42 15.50
N TYR A 42 -4.69 -3.00 14.46
CA TYR A 42 -4.11 -4.20 13.86
C TYR A 42 -2.97 -3.83 12.94
N SER A 43 -1.91 -4.60 13.00
CA SER A 43 -0.81 -4.43 12.06
C SER A 43 -0.72 -5.67 11.18
N THR A 44 -0.48 -5.44 9.90
CA THR A 44 -0.32 -6.51 8.95
C THR A 44 0.81 -6.16 8.00
N GLN A 45 1.40 -7.17 7.41
CA GLN A 45 2.54 -7.00 6.53
C GLN A 45 2.22 -7.64 5.21
N ILE A 46 2.38 -6.90 4.13
CA ILE A 46 2.12 -7.39 2.79
C ILE A 46 3.28 -7.02 1.89
N ARG A 47 3.34 -7.66 0.75
CA ARG A 47 4.33 -7.31 -0.25
C ARG A 47 3.92 -6.03 -0.96
N LEU A 48 4.91 -5.24 -1.34
CA LEU A 48 4.66 -3.97 -2.01
C LEU A 48 3.78 -4.14 -3.24
N LYS A 49 4.01 -5.17 -4.01
CA LYS A 49 3.23 -5.39 -5.22
C LYS A 49 1.77 -5.76 -4.93
N ARG A 50 1.46 -6.13 -3.71
CA ARG A 50 0.11 -6.45 -3.30
C ARG A 50 -0.64 -5.23 -2.76
N LEU A 51 0.05 -4.14 -2.58
CA LEU A 51 -0.55 -2.95 -2.02
C LEU A 51 -1.77 -2.46 -2.79
N PRO A 52 -1.75 -2.39 -4.13
CA PRO A 52 -2.94 -1.96 -4.87
C PRO A 52 -4.14 -2.86 -4.62
N SER A 53 -3.92 -4.16 -4.55
CA SER A 53 -5.01 -5.09 -4.26
C SER A 53 -5.57 -4.88 -2.87
N TYR A 54 -4.69 -4.63 -1.92
CA TYR A 54 -5.11 -4.36 -0.55
C TYR A 54 -5.95 -3.09 -0.49
N ALA A 55 -5.53 -2.05 -1.20
CA ALA A 55 -6.26 -0.79 -1.22
C ALA A 55 -7.65 -0.95 -1.82
N ARG A 56 -7.80 -1.85 -2.78
CA ARG A 56 -9.10 -2.12 -3.37
C ARG A 56 -10.03 -2.83 -2.39
N TYR A 57 -9.46 -3.58 -1.49
CA TYR A 57 -10.20 -4.29 -0.46
C TYR A 57 -10.76 -3.33 0.57
N VAL A 58 -10.05 -2.25 0.83
CA VAL A 58 -10.46 -1.23 1.80
C VAL A 58 -11.46 -0.30 1.15
N ARG A 59 -12.57 -0.09 1.79
CA ARG A 59 -13.63 0.77 1.28
C ARG A 59 -13.80 2.05 2.06
#